data_ed64db41e303337df762e73e35232cf8
#
_entry.id   ed64db41e303337df762e73e35232cf8
#
_cell.length_a   1.000
_cell.length_b   1.000
_cell.length_c   1.000
_cell.angle_alpha   90.00
_cell.angle_beta   90.00
_cell.angle_gamma   90.00
#
_symmetry.space_group_name_H-M   'P 1'
#
loop_
_entity.id
_entity.type
_entity.pdbx_description
1 polymer ?
#
loop_
_entity_poly.entity_id
_entity_poly.type
_entity_poly.pdbx_seq_one_letter_code
_entity_poly.pdbx_strand_id
1 'polypeptide(L)'
;MIKRFVFGKPFDTEAIINKPKQEEGNIPYFEKNGNTFSYEMDDKDIVWGLGENVRGMNKRGHKYTSWCSDEFEHSEEKQSLYGAHNFFIIDGKTKLGVFVDCPGRVDFDIGDTEYSKLYITIENSCFEIYLLEGSSVISIVKEFRQLIGTSYIPPKWAFGIGQSRWGYGSEEDLLKVQEGYRKNNLPVDMIYLDIDYMDNFKDFTVDSNKYRDFKSTISKLKEDKIRVIPIIDAGVKVEDGYSVYDEGIKNGFFCKDKEGKEFIVGVWPGKSVLPDFLNKAAARWFGDKYKVLTDMGIEGFWNDMNEPALFYSEKNKQEVFEHLAEYKDTNVGLYANFAMKDAVNLMANNLKDYKSFYHETDKGKICHADVHNLYGYKMTKSASDSLERILGKEKYLLFSRASYIGMHRSSGIWMGDNKSWWSHILLNLKMLPSLNMCGFIYTGADLGGFGSDTTEDLLLRWYALGVFLPLFRNHSCLGSREQEPYQFKAVDKFRGLLNLRYRLLPYLYETFIDSVKNNEMYGSPLGFVWTDDEDAKRCEDQLLIGDSIMIAPVYEQNATGRHVYLPEEMKLIRFKGSEIIEEELMGAGHNYIHCNLDEICIFLRKNKKLPLAKEAASIEDLDWKDLTYIEY
;
A
#
# COMPACT_ATOMS: atom_id res chain seq x y z
N MET A 1 -12.71 -25.94 -0.85
CA MET A 1 -12.58 -26.60 0.51
C MET A 1 -11.33 -26.06 1.19
N ILE A 2 -11.45 -25.63 2.45
CA ILE A 2 -10.31 -25.05 3.20
C ILE A 2 -9.77 -26.09 4.17
N LYS A 3 -8.45 -26.33 4.12
CA LYS A 3 -7.73 -27.20 5.04
C LYS A 3 -6.72 -26.36 5.83
N ARG A 4 -6.67 -26.55 7.15
CA ARG A 4 -5.75 -25.81 8.06
C ARG A 4 -4.78 -26.78 8.72
N PHE A 5 -3.48 -26.49 8.60
CA PHE A 5 -2.38 -27.24 9.23
C PHE A 5 -1.66 -26.34 10.22
N VAL A 6 -1.39 -26.86 11.43
CA VAL A 6 -0.79 -26.10 12.54
C VAL A 6 0.54 -26.73 12.92
N PHE A 7 1.57 -25.89 13.00
CA PHE A 7 2.90 -26.28 13.43
C PHE A 7 3.26 -25.54 14.73
N GLY A 8 3.71 -26.28 15.73
CA GLY A 8 4.04 -25.73 17.03
C GLY A 8 2.86 -25.05 17.74
N LYS A 9 3.14 -23.90 18.36
CA LYS A 9 2.14 -23.03 19.01
C LYS A 9 2.16 -21.63 18.37
N PRO A 10 1.49 -21.42 17.24
CA PRO A 10 1.52 -20.16 16.52
C PRO A 10 1.06 -18.98 17.37
N PHE A 11 1.68 -17.82 17.11
CA PHE A 11 1.14 -16.56 17.58
C PHE A 11 -0.18 -16.27 16.84
N ASP A 12 -1.19 -15.80 17.54
CA ASP A 12 -2.47 -15.44 16.93
C ASP A 12 -2.34 -14.07 16.24
N THR A 13 -2.21 -14.09 14.92
CA THR A 13 -2.05 -12.88 14.08
C THR A 13 -3.34 -12.09 13.96
N GLU A 14 -4.49 -12.72 14.23
CA GLU A 14 -5.83 -12.22 13.92
C GLU A 14 -6.07 -12.05 12.40
N ALA A 15 -5.26 -12.67 11.54
CA ALA A 15 -5.49 -12.64 10.08
C ALA A 15 -6.80 -13.33 9.71
N ILE A 16 -7.09 -14.46 10.34
CA ILE A 16 -8.27 -15.30 10.08
C ILE A 16 -9.34 -15.05 11.14
N ILE A 17 -10.55 -14.69 10.71
CA ILE A 17 -11.67 -14.41 11.63
C ILE A 17 -12.37 -15.67 12.13
N ASN A 18 -12.47 -16.71 11.28
CA ASN A 18 -13.12 -17.98 11.61
C ASN A 18 -12.19 -19.13 11.23
N LYS A 19 -11.34 -19.56 12.16
CA LYS A 19 -10.34 -20.62 11.91
C LYS A 19 -11.04 -21.97 11.65
N PRO A 20 -10.83 -22.61 10.47
CA PRO A 20 -11.27 -23.97 10.24
C PRO A 20 -10.68 -24.95 11.23
N LYS A 21 -11.33 -26.13 11.36
CA LYS A 21 -10.78 -27.21 12.16
C LYS A 21 -9.39 -27.61 11.63
N GLN A 22 -8.48 -27.88 12.54
CA GLN A 22 -7.14 -28.36 12.20
C GLN A 22 -7.24 -29.74 11.54
N GLU A 23 -6.51 -29.91 10.44
CA GLU A 23 -6.26 -31.19 9.80
C GLU A 23 -5.03 -31.88 10.41
N GLU A 24 -5.05 -33.21 10.40
CA GLU A 24 -3.93 -34.05 10.85
C GLU A 24 -3.22 -34.64 9.61
N GLY A 25 -1.91 -34.90 9.75
CA GLY A 25 -1.11 -35.53 8.68
C GLY A 25 -0.30 -34.56 7.83
N ASN A 26 0.09 -35.04 6.66
CA ASN A 26 0.92 -34.27 5.73
C ASN A 26 0.07 -33.23 4.96
N ILE A 27 0.72 -32.11 4.63
CA ILE A 27 0.11 -31.10 3.75
C ILE A 27 0.01 -31.69 2.34
N PRO A 28 -1.20 -31.78 1.76
CA PRO A 28 -1.36 -32.23 0.37
C PRO A 28 -0.57 -31.37 -0.63
N TYR A 29 -0.10 -31.99 -1.69
CA TYR A 29 0.63 -31.35 -2.81
C TYR A 29 2.06 -30.86 -2.47
N PHE A 30 2.44 -30.81 -1.20
CA PHE A 30 3.75 -30.33 -0.78
C PHE A 30 4.58 -31.45 -0.15
N GLU A 31 5.85 -31.52 -0.54
CA GLU A 31 6.85 -32.28 0.18
C GLU A 31 7.45 -31.41 1.28
N LYS A 32 7.61 -31.97 2.48
CA LYS A 32 8.14 -31.24 3.64
C LYS A 32 9.53 -31.74 4.01
N ASN A 33 10.47 -30.81 4.09
CA ASN A 33 11.83 -31.04 4.62
C ASN A 33 12.17 -29.96 5.66
N GLY A 34 12.15 -30.31 6.94
CA GLY A 34 12.26 -29.32 8.02
C GLY A 34 11.13 -28.31 8.00
N ASN A 35 11.45 -27.01 7.88
CA ASN A 35 10.50 -25.91 7.71
C ASN A 35 10.41 -25.43 6.25
N THR A 36 10.92 -26.20 5.31
CA THR A 36 10.78 -25.95 3.86
C THR A 36 9.73 -26.88 3.27
N PHE A 37 8.83 -26.33 2.50
CA PHE A 37 7.78 -27.02 1.75
C PHE A 37 8.04 -26.82 0.26
N SER A 38 8.05 -27.89 -0.54
CA SER A 38 8.25 -27.82 -1.98
C SER A 38 7.04 -28.34 -2.75
N TYR A 39 6.74 -27.67 -3.87
CA TYR A 39 5.68 -28.03 -4.81
C TYR A 39 6.28 -28.16 -6.20
N GLU A 40 5.92 -29.23 -6.94
CA GLU A 40 6.32 -29.44 -8.34
C GLU A 40 5.36 -28.66 -9.26
N MET A 41 5.91 -27.67 -10.00
CA MET A 41 5.17 -26.85 -10.95
C MET A 41 5.24 -27.45 -12.37
N ASP A 42 4.09 -27.51 -13.05
CA ASP A 42 4.06 -27.74 -14.49
C ASP A 42 4.52 -26.48 -15.26
N ASP A 43 4.95 -26.64 -16.52
CA ASP A 43 5.45 -25.52 -17.35
C ASP A 43 4.43 -24.39 -17.55
N LYS A 44 3.13 -24.72 -17.50
CA LYS A 44 2.03 -23.78 -17.69
C LYS A 44 1.47 -23.21 -16.40
N ASP A 45 1.97 -23.62 -15.23
CA ASP A 45 1.48 -23.11 -13.97
C ASP A 45 1.82 -21.62 -13.82
N ILE A 46 0.82 -20.83 -13.46
CA ILE A 46 0.94 -19.41 -13.12
C ILE A 46 0.77 -19.25 -11.61
N VAL A 47 1.58 -18.42 -10.98
CA VAL A 47 1.47 -18.13 -9.55
C VAL A 47 1.05 -16.68 -9.36
N TRP A 48 -0.18 -16.47 -8.87
CA TRP A 48 -0.76 -15.16 -8.61
C TRP A 48 -0.69 -14.81 -7.13
N GLY A 49 -0.52 -13.54 -6.77
CA GLY A 49 -0.67 -13.09 -5.38
C GLY A 49 0.57 -12.48 -4.75
N LEU A 50 0.82 -12.79 -3.48
CA LEU A 50 1.85 -12.20 -2.61
C LEU A 50 1.71 -10.67 -2.41
N GLY A 51 0.54 -10.09 -2.71
CA GLY A 51 0.21 -8.70 -2.41
C GLY A 51 1.17 -7.67 -2.97
N GLU A 52 1.78 -6.88 -2.09
CA GLU A 52 2.72 -5.82 -2.42
C GLU A 52 4.12 -6.38 -2.70
N ASN A 53 4.42 -6.57 -3.99
CA ASN A 53 5.72 -7.07 -4.45
C ASN A 53 6.04 -6.55 -5.84
N VAL A 54 7.32 -6.50 -6.16
CA VAL A 54 7.82 -6.17 -7.51
C VAL A 54 7.53 -7.26 -8.53
N ARG A 55 7.99 -7.07 -9.77
CA ARG A 55 7.86 -8.00 -10.89
C ARG A 55 6.45 -8.09 -11.47
N GLY A 56 6.14 -9.20 -12.11
CA GLY A 56 4.90 -9.45 -12.83
C GLY A 56 3.70 -9.78 -11.94
N MET A 57 2.53 -9.90 -12.57
CA MET A 57 1.36 -10.49 -11.93
C MET A 57 1.57 -11.98 -11.70
N ASN A 58 2.21 -12.67 -12.67
CA ASN A 58 2.76 -14.02 -12.47
C ASN A 58 4.06 -13.92 -11.67
N LYS A 59 4.08 -14.53 -10.50
CA LYS A 59 5.22 -14.49 -9.55
C LYS A 59 6.32 -15.50 -9.86
N ARG A 60 6.16 -16.34 -10.87
CA ARG A 60 7.17 -17.35 -11.26
C ARG A 60 8.45 -16.71 -11.79
N GLY A 61 9.60 -17.31 -11.48
CA GLY A 61 10.93 -16.88 -11.91
C GLY A 61 11.57 -15.85 -10.99
N HIS A 62 11.15 -15.76 -9.72
CA HIS A 62 11.74 -14.85 -8.75
C HIS A 62 11.61 -15.36 -7.31
N LYS A 63 12.40 -14.76 -6.40
CA LYS A 63 12.31 -14.95 -4.95
C LYS A 63 11.60 -13.79 -4.30
N TYR A 64 10.77 -14.09 -3.31
CA TYR A 64 10.04 -13.10 -2.51
C TYR A 64 10.24 -13.40 -1.03
N THR A 65 10.38 -12.36 -0.23
CA THR A 65 10.50 -12.46 1.22
C THR A 65 9.32 -11.75 1.89
N SER A 66 8.57 -12.46 2.69
CA SER A 66 7.58 -11.87 3.58
C SER A 66 8.28 -11.26 4.78
N TRP A 67 8.55 -9.97 4.69
CA TRP A 67 9.19 -9.16 5.71
C TRP A 67 8.90 -7.70 5.40
N CYS A 68 8.15 -7.01 6.26
CA CYS A 68 7.88 -5.59 6.07
C CYS A 68 9.20 -4.83 6.06
N SER A 69 9.55 -4.21 4.93
CA SER A 69 10.85 -3.58 4.71
C SER A 69 10.68 -2.13 4.29
N ASP A 70 11.47 -1.24 4.87
CA ASP A 70 11.58 0.16 4.44
C ASP A 70 12.43 0.22 3.16
N GLU A 71 11.77 0.07 2.00
CA GLU A 71 12.39 -0.05 0.68
C GLU A 71 11.92 1.07 -0.25
N PHE A 72 12.68 2.15 -0.33
CA PHE A 72 12.37 3.34 -1.13
C PHE A 72 12.76 3.24 -2.63
N GLU A 73 13.26 2.09 -3.09
CA GLU A 73 13.54 1.80 -4.50
C GLU A 73 12.85 0.51 -4.90
N HIS A 74 11.74 0.59 -5.61
CA HIS A 74 10.99 -0.57 -6.08
C HIS A 74 11.64 -1.16 -7.35
N SER A 75 12.95 -1.50 -7.27
CA SER A 75 13.65 -2.14 -8.38
C SER A 75 13.28 -3.62 -8.49
N GLU A 76 13.46 -4.20 -9.67
CA GLU A 76 13.05 -5.59 -9.95
C GLU A 76 13.80 -6.66 -9.17
N GLU A 77 14.94 -6.33 -8.55
CA GLU A 77 15.73 -7.25 -7.72
C GLU A 77 15.23 -7.34 -6.27
N LYS A 78 14.37 -6.43 -5.84
CA LYS A 78 13.84 -6.46 -4.48
C LYS A 78 13.01 -7.72 -4.24
N GLN A 79 13.13 -8.28 -3.06
CA GLN A 79 12.39 -9.48 -2.65
C GLN A 79 11.28 -9.17 -1.65
N SER A 80 11.31 -8.00 -1.02
CA SER A 80 10.30 -7.49 -0.10
C SER A 80 10.07 -6.01 -0.32
N LEU A 81 8.88 -5.53 0.03
CA LEU A 81 8.51 -4.13 0.13
C LEU A 81 7.90 -3.88 1.52
N TYR A 82 7.05 -2.85 1.65
CA TYR A 82 6.50 -2.43 2.93
C TYR A 82 5.47 -3.40 3.52
N GLY A 83 4.77 -4.16 2.69
CA GLY A 83 3.74 -5.11 3.10
C GLY A 83 4.17 -6.57 3.05
N ALA A 84 3.67 -7.38 3.99
CA ALA A 84 3.89 -8.81 4.07
C ALA A 84 2.58 -9.57 3.87
N HIS A 85 2.36 -10.09 2.66
CA HIS A 85 1.09 -10.69 2.24
C HIS A 85 1.29 -12.12 1.73
N ASN A 86 1.23 -13.09 2.63
CA ASN A 86 1.61 -14.48 2.42
C ASN A 86 0.54 -15.34 1.73
N PHE A 87 -0.31 -14.74 0.91
CA PHE A 87 -1.33 -15.45 0.15
C PHE A 87 -1.00 -15.46 -1.35
N PHE A 88 -1.00 -16.65 -1.94
CA PHE A 88 -0.83 -16.84 -3.36
C PHE A 88 -1.70 -17.98 -3.89
N ILE A 89 -1.88 -18.05 -5.21
CA ILE A 89 -2.65 -19.09 -5.88
C ILE A 89 -1.80 -19.69 -6.99
N ILE A 90 -1.65 -21.01 -6.99
CA ILE A 90 -1.10 -21.78 -8.10
C ILE A 90 -2.27 -22.09 -9.05
N ASP A 91 -2.24 -21.47 -10.24
CA ASP A 91 -3.22 -21.67 -11.30
C ASP A 91 -2.68 -22.68 -12.33
N GLY A 92 -2.83 -23.94 -12.00
CA GLY A 92 -2.40 -25.08 -12.78
C GLY A 92 -3.54 -26.06 -13.04
N LYS A 93 -3.21 -27.33 -13.21
CA LYS A 93 -4.23 -28.42 -13.33
C LYS A 93 -5.14 -28.45 -12.10
N THR A 94 -4.57 -28.32 -10.92
CA THR A 94 -5.29 -28.07 -9.67
C THR A 94 -5.12 -26.60 -9.32
N LYS A 95 -6.24 -25.89 -9.12
CA LYS A 95 -6.18 -24.51 -8.65
C LYS A 95 -6.10 -24.51 -7.13
N LEU A 96 -4.97 -24.05 -6.61
CA LEU A 96 -4.61 -24.17 -5.20
C LEU A 96 -4.23 -22.82 -4.60
N GLY A 97 -5.04 -22.30 -3.72
CA GLY A 97 -4.69 -21.17 -2.85
C GLY A 97 -3.88 -21.63 -1.66
N VAL A 98 -2.84 -20.88 -1.33
CA VAL A 98 -1.96 -21.13 -0.18
C VAL A 98 -1.83 -19.86 0.63
N PHE A 99 -2.13 -19.93 1.91
CA PHE A 99 -1.85 -18.86 2.87
C PHE A 99 -0.96 -19.38 3.99
N VAL A 100 0.18 -18.72 4.18
CA VAL A 100 1.13 -19.01 5.27
C VAL A 100 0.94 -17.96 6.36
N ASP A 101 0.21 -18.29 7.41
CA ASP A 101 0.03 -17.40 8.56
C ASP A 101 1.22 -17.50 9.49
N CYS A 102 2.25 -16.74 9.18
CA CYS A 102 3.49 -16.61 9.92
C CYS A 102 3.89 -15.13 9.98
N PRO A 103 3.88 -14.49 11.15
CA PRO A 103 4.19 -13.06 11.28
C PRO A 103 5.69 -12.74 11.28
N GLY A 104 6.55 -13.75 11.29
CA GLY A 104 7.99 -13.65 11.08
C GLY A 104 8.36 -13.83 9.61
N ARG A 105 9.64 -14.08 9.35
CA ARG A 105 10.19 -14.20 8.00
C ARG A 105 9.74 -15.49 7.31
N VAL A 106 9.26 -15.35 6.08
CA VAL A 106 8.97 -16.44 5.14
C VAL A 106 9.58 -16.11 3.78
N ASP A 107 10.35 -17.04 3.22
CA ASP A 107 10.93 -16.90 1.89
C ASP A 107 10.18 -17.81 0.89
N PHE A 108 9.82 -17.26 -0.26
CA PHE A 108 9.16 -17.93 -1.36
C PHE A 108 10.11 -17.93 -2.57
N ASP A 109 10.60 -19.09 -2.99
CA ASP A 109 11.35 -19.27 -4.23
C ASP A 109 10.41 -19.91 -5.25
N ILE A 110 9.97 -19.11 -6.22
CA ILE A 110 8.94 -19.52 -7.18
C ILE A 110 9.60 -19.75 -8.54
N GLY A 111 10.31 -20.87 -8.70
CA GLY A 111 10.96 -21.20 -9.95
C GLY A 111 12.20 -20.37 -10.31
N ASP A 112 12.82 -19.71 -9.34
CA ASP A 112 14.07 -18.96 -9.52
C ASP A 112 15.28 -19.90 -9.42
N THR A 113 15.40 -20.69 -8.34
CA THR A 113 16.48 -21.66 -8.20
C THR A 113 16.27 -22.89 -9.08
N GLU A 114 15.06 -23.45 -9.09
CA GLU A 114 14.65 -24.56 -9.94
C GLU A 114 13.35 -24.19 -10.66
N TYR A 115 13.37 -24.07 -11.99
CA TYR A 115 12.22 -23.59 -12.78
C TYR A 115 10.93 -24.37 -12.53
N SER A 116 11.01 -25.67 -12.28
CA SER A 116 9.86 -26.55 -12.02
C SER A 116 9.45 -26.64 -10.55
N LYS A 117 10.07 -25.87 -9.65
CA LYS A 117 9.77 -25.96 -8.21
C LYS A 117 9.41 -24.64 -7.57
N LEU A 118 8.47 -24.73 -6.64
CA LEU A 118 8.17 -23.67 -5.70
C LEU A 118 8.59 -24.13 -4.31
N TYR A 119 9.38 -23.31 -3.61
CA TYR A 119 9.79 -23.56 -2.23
C TYR A 119 9.22 -22.47 -1.31
N ILE A 120 8.69 -22.90 -0.16
CA ILE A 120 8.29 -22.04 0.96
C ILE A 120 9.19 -22.38 2.13
N THR A 121 10.05 -21.46 2.54
CA THR A 121 10.95 -21.64 3.69
C THR A 121 10.54 -20.71 4.82
N ILE A 122 10.23 -21.26 5.99
CA ILE A 122 9.71 -20.53 7.14
C ILE A 122 10.78 -20.52 8.24
N GLU A 123 11.23 -19.32 8.66
CA GLU A 123 12.26 -19.20 9.70
C GLU A 123 11.73 -19.67 11.07
N ASN A 124 10.48 -19.32 11.41
CA ASN A 124 9.85 -19.69 12.65
C ASN A 124 9.44 -21.18 12.69
N SER A 125 9.44 -21.79 13.87
CA SER A 125 8.95 -23.15 14.06
C SER A 125 7.44 -23.24 14.36
N CYS A 126 6.77 -22.11 14.56
CA CYS A 126 5.36 -21.99 14.95
C CYS A 126 4.60 -21.14 13.92
N PHE A 127 3.74 -21.76 13.11
CA PHE A 127 2.98 -21.13 12.03
C PHE A 127 1.76 -21.96 11.64
N GLU A 128 0.88 -21.39 10.86
CA GLU A 128 -0.27 -22.09 10.26
C GLU A 128 -0.16 -22.03 8.72
N ILE A 129 -0.59 -23.11 8.04
CA ILE A 129 -0.76 -23.12 6.58
C ILE A 129 -2.21 -23.46 6.27
N TYR A 130 -2.80 -22.64 5.39
CA TYR A 130 -4.15 -22.84 4.87
C TYR A 130 -4.07 -23.18 3.38
N LEU A 131 -4.73 -24.28 2.97
CA LEU A 131 -4.90 -24.65 1.59
C LEU A 131 -6.37 -24.49 1.19
N LEU A 132 -6.58 -23.84 0.04
CA LEU A 132 -7.90 -23.59 -0.53
C LEU A 132 -7.96 -24.21 -1.93
N GLU A 133 -8.80 -25.21 -2.12
CA GLU A 133 -9.05 -25.83 -3.42
C GLU A 133 -10.31 -25.25 -4.04
N GLY A 134 -10.23 -24.77 -5.27
CA GLY A 134 -11.36 -24.15 -5.98
C GLY A 134 -11.45 -24.53 -7.44
N SER A 135 -12.58 -24.23 -8.07
CA SER A 135 -12.84 -24.47 -9.50
C SER A 135 -12.22 -23.37 -10.39
N SER A 136 -11.96 -22.20 -9.83
CA SER A 136 -11.36 -21.06 -10.52
C SER A 136 -10.54 -20.22 -9.54
N VAL A 137 -9.64 -19.38 -10.06
CA VAL A 137 -8.86 -18.42 -9.27
C VAL A 137 -9.79 -17.48 -8.49
N ILE A 138 -10.82 -16.93 -9.15
CA ILE A 138 -11.80 -16.05 -8.49
C ILE A 138 -12.54 -16.76 -7.36
N SER A 139 -12.89 -18.04 -7.51
CA SER A 139 -13.56 -18.79 -6.44
C SER A 139 -12.69 -18.93 -5.19
N ILE A 140 -11.38 -19.14 -5.39
CA ILE A 140 -10.40 -19.21 -4.30
C ILE A 140 -10.23 -17.85 -3.64
N VAL A 141 -10.13 -16.77 -4.42
CA VAL A 141 -10.05 -15.40 -3.89
C VAL A 141 -11.27 -15.08 -3.02
N LYS A 142 -12.49 -15.38 -3.50
CA LYS A 142 -13.72 -15.17 -2.73
C LYS A 142 -13.71 -15.95 -1.42
N GLU A 143 -13.36 -17.24 -1.46
CA GLU A 143 -13.29 -18.11 -0.29
C GLU A 143 -12.23 -17.60 0.71
N PHE A 144 -11.06 -17.17 0.22
CA PHE A 144 -10.01 -16.58 1.06
C PHE A 144 -10.45 -15.26 1.70
N ARG A 145 -11.05 -14.36 0.93
CA ARG A 145 -11.54 -13.08 1.45
C ARG A 145 -12.66 -13.24 2.48
N GLN A 146 -13.51 -14.26 2.34
CA GLN A 146 -14.47 -14.63 3.39
C GLN A 146 -13.76 -15.10 4.67
N LEU A 147 -12.66 -15.84 4.52
CA LEU A 147 -11.87 -16.36 5.64
C LEU A 147 -11.17 -15.24 6.43
N ILE A 148 -10.64 -14.22 5.74
CA ILE A 148 -9.93 -13.10 6.36
C ILE A 148 -10.84 -11.93 6.77
N GLY A 149 -12.09 -11.92 6.33
CA GLY A 149 -13.11 -10.93 6.70
C GLY A 149 -13.24 -9.73 5.75
N THR A 150 -14.27 -8.93 5.99
CA THR A 150 -14.68 -7.81 5.14
C THR A 150 -13.66 -6.67 5.16
N SER A 151 -13.33 -6.15 3.99
CA SER A 151 -12.39 -5.03 3.83
C SER A 151 -12.94 -3.71 4.34
N TYR A 152 -12.03 -2.83 4.72
CA TYR A 152 -12.31 -1.47 5.15
C TYR A 152 -13.02 -0.64 4.07
N ILE A 153 -14.02 0.14 4.47
CA ILE A 153 -14.72 1.11 3.62
C ILE A 153 -14.40 2.49 4.17
N PRO A 154 -13.62 3.32 3.45
CA PRO A 154 -13.41 4.71 3.84
C PRO A 154 -14.65 5.55 3.57
N PRO A 155 -14.75 6.76 4.15
CA PRO A 155 -15.80 7.69 3.81
C PRO A 155 -15.74 8.06 2.33
N LYS A 156 -16.90 8.36 1.75
CA LYS A 156 -17.04 8.64 0.31
C LYS A 156 -16.10 9.75 -0.18
N TRP A 157 -15.85 10.77 0.62
CA TRP A 157 -14.94 11.86 0.26
C TRP A 157 -13.49 11.42 0.04
N ALA A 158 -13.07 10.30 0.62
CA ALA A 158 -11.73 9.75 0.44
C ALA A 158 -11.44 9.22 -0.98
N PHE A 159 -12.47 9.08 -1.82
CA PHE A 159 -12.31 8.75 -3.24
C PHE A 159 -12.04 9.98 -4.12
N GLY A 160 -12.06 11.17 -3.55
CA GLY A 160 -11.69 12.40 -4.22
C GLY A 160 -10.20 12.49 -4.54
N ILE A 161 -9.74 13.67 -4.92
CA ILE A 161 -8.36 13.94 -5.30
C ILE A 161 -7.57 14.43 -4.12
N GLY A 162 -6.40 13.83 -3.90
CA GLY A 162 -5.46 14.18 -2.86
C GLY A 162 -4.16 14.76 -3.40
N GLN A 163 -3.71 15.87 -2.81
CA GLN A 163 -2.40 16.46 -3.04
C GLN A 163 -1.55 16.33 -1.79
N SER A 164 -0.33 15.88 -1.96
CA SER A 164 0.64 15.62 -0.89
C SER A 164 2.06 16.02 -1.33
N ARG A 165 2.86 16.42 -0.36
CA ARG A 165 4.30 16.59 -0.51
C ARG A 165 4.97 16.54 0.85
N TRP A 166 6.07 15.83 0.98
CA TRP A 166 7.01 16.06 2.08
C TRP A 166 7.64 17.44 1.87
N GLY A 167 7.22 18.41 2.68
CA GLY A 167 7.66 19.81 2.60
C GLY A 167 6.54 20.86 2.69
N TYR A 168 5.25 20.45 2.88
CA TYR A 168 4.20 21.40 3.30
C TYR A 168 4.33 21.63 4.80
N GLY A 169 5.29 22.46 5.19
CA GLY A 169 5.71 22.60 6.59
C GLY A 169 4.98 23.71 7.37
N SER A 170 4.14 24.53 6.73
CA SER A 170 3.51 25.69 7.36
C SER A 170 2.08 25.92 6.90
N GLU A 171 1.36 26.76 7.66
CA GLU A 171 0.02 27.25 7.26
C GLU A 171 0.06 27.95 5.90
N GLU A 172 1.13 28.72 5.62
CA GLU A 172 1.29 29.42 4.34
C GLU A 172 1.44 28.43 3.19
N ASP A 173 2.22 27.35 3.34
CA ASP A 173 2.39 26.33 2.30
C ASP A 173 1.05 25.64 2.01
N LEU A 174 0.29 25.27 3.06
CA LEU A 174 -1.00 24.62 2.95
C LEU A 174 -2.01 25.51 2.17
N LEU A 175 -2.08 26.80 2.53
CA LEU A 175 -2.97 27.75 1.84
C LEU A 175 -2.50 28.05 0.41
N LYS A 176 -1.19 28.05 0.14
CA LYS A 176 -0.63 28.20 -1.21
C LYS A 176 -1.06 27.04 -2.13
N VAL A 177 -1.06 25.81 -1.62
CA VAL A 177 -1.54 24.65 -2.37
C VAL A 177 -3.02 24.80 -2.69
N GLN A 178 -3.86 25.12 -1.71
CA GLN A 178 -5.29 25.38 -1.92
C GLN A 178 -5.51 26.45 -2.99
N GLU A 179 -4.80 27.58 -2.88
CA GLU A 179 -4.92 28.69 -3.82
C GLU A 179 -4.46 28.31 -5.24
N GLY A 180 -3.39 27.50 -5.37
CA GLY A 180 -2.89 27.00 -6.63
C GLY A 180 -3.96 26.16 -7.36
N TYR A 181 -4.61 25.24 -6.65
CA TYR A 181 -5.72 24.46 -7.21
C TYR A 181 -6.90 25.35 -7.60
N ARG A 182 -7.33 26.24 -6.71
CA ARG A 182 -8.47 27.15 -6.96
C ARG A 182 -8.24 28.07 -8.14
N LYS A 183 -7.08 28.75 -8.23
CA LYS A 183 -6.77 29.69 -9.34
C LYS A 183 -6.78 29.01 -10.69
N ASN A 184 -6.44 27.73 -10.74
CA ASN A 184 -6.37 26.95 -11.96
C ASN A 184 -7.62 26.12 -12.24
N ASN A 185 -8.68 26.27 -11.42
CA ASN A 185 -9.92 25.49 -11.50
C ASN A 185 -9.64 23.97 -11.51
N LEU A 186 -8.69 23.52 -10.68
CA LEU A 186 -8.37 22.12 -10.48
C LEU A 186 -9.16 21.60 -9.28
N PRO A 187 -9.83 20.45 -9.37
CA PRO A 187 -10.51 19.86 -8.23
C PRO A 187 -9.51 19.26 -7.23
N VAL A 188 -9.80 19.40 -5.94
CA VAL A 188 -9.05 18.77 -4.85
C VAL A 188 -9.95 18.59 -3.63
N ASP A 189 -9.88 17.44 -2.97
CA ASP A 189 -10.67 17.11 -1.77
C ASP A 189 -9.82 16.95 -0.53
N MET A 190 -8.53 16.64 -0.69
CA MET A 190 -7.63 16.36 0.41
C MET A 190 -6.26 17.02 0.17
N ILE A 191 -5.69 17.60 1.22
CA ILE A 191 -4.28 17.98 1.27
C ILE A 191 -3.64 17.23 2.43
N TYR A 192 -2.55 16.54 2.13
CA TYR A 192 -1.83 15.74 3.12
C TYR A 192 -0.70 16.55 3.74
N LEU A 193 -0.50 16.36 5.03
CA LEU A 193 0.65 16.89 5.77
C LEU A 193 1.60 15.74 6.10
N ASP A 194 2.86 15.92 5.71
CA ASP A 194 3.98 15.07 6.10
C ASP A 194 4.54 15.53 7.45
N ILE A 195 5.64 14.96 7.93
CA ILE A 195 6.20 15.16 9.28
C ILE A 195 6.46 16.62 9.68
N ASP A 196 6.58 17.53 8.71
CA ASP A 196 6.98 18.92 8.95
C ASP A 196 5.94 19.77 9.72
N TYR A 197 4.69 19.33 9.84
CA TYR A 197 3.68 20.05 10.65
C TYR A 197 3.90 19.87 12.16
N MET A 198 4.60 18.82 12.55
CA MET A 198 4.84 18.45 13.94
C MET A 198 5.86 19.36 14.62
N ASP A 199 5.76 19.54 15.93
CA ASP A 199 6.81 20.17 16.74
C ASP A 199 8.00 19.20 16.86
N ASN A 200 9.08 19.49 16.12
CA ASN A 200 10.31 18.68 16.09
C ASN A 200 10.04 17.18 15.83
N PHE A 201 9.14 16.88 14.90
CA PHE A 201 8.73 15.52 14.49
C PHE A 201 8.14 14.67 15.63
N LYS A 202 7.52 15.29 16.62
CA LYS A 202 6.82 14.63 17.73
C LYS A 202 5.39 14.33 17.32
N ASP A 203 4.99 13.06 17.29
CA ASP A 203 3.63 12.66 17.00
C ASP A 203 2.59 13.35 17.90
N PHE A 204 1.41 13.60 17.35
CA PHE A 204 0.28 14.24 18.05
C PHE A 204 0.58 15.67 18.55
N THR A 205 1.57 16.34 17.94
CA THR A 205 1.86 17.76 18.18
C THR A 205 1.68 18.56 16.90
N VAL A 206 1.52 19.86 17.04
CA VAL A 206 1.55 20.84 15.94
C VAL A 206 2.53 21.93 16.31
N ASP A 207 3.43 22.30 15.38
CA ASP A 207 4.38 23.39 15.60
C ASP A 207 3.66 24.75 15.58
N SER A 208 3.54 25.35 16.76
CA SER A 208 2.84 26.64 16.94
C SER A 208 3.55 27.84 16.27
N ASN A 209 4.83 27.70 15.90
CA ASN A 209 5.54 28.74 15.15
C ASN A 209 5.16 28.70 13.65
N LYS A 210 4.80 27.52 13.14
CA LYS A 210 4.41 27.29 11.75
C LYS A 210 2.90 27.42 11.53
N TYR A 211 2.10 27.07 12.54
CA TYR A 211 0.63 27.13 12.53
C TYR A 211 0.15 27.96 13.73
N ARG A 212 -0.29 29.19 13.50
CA ARG A 212 -0.75 30.08 14.57
C ARG A 212 -2.04 29.58 15.22
N ASP A 213 -2.97 29.12 14.41
CA ASP A 213 -4.24 28.52 14.84
C ASP A 213 -4.59 27.36 13.87
N PHE A 214 -4.00 26.21 14.10
CA PHE A 214 -4.19 25.03 13.27
C PHE A 214 -5.67 24.65 13.14
N LYS A 215 -6.42 24.70 14.26
CA LYS A 215 -7.84 24.37 14.26
C LYS A 215 -8.67 25.32 13.36
N SER A 216 -8.39 26.61 13.40
CA SER A 216 -9.04 27.59 12.53
C SER A 216 -8.72 27.35 11.05
N THR A 217 -7.44 27.04 10.75
CA THR A 217 -7.00 26.71 9.38
C THR A 217 -7.71 25.47 8.85
N ILE A 218 -7.78 24.39 9.66
CA ILE A 218 -8.51 23.17 9.28
C ILE A 218 -10.00 23.47 9.02
N SER A 219 -10.63 24.28 9.87
CA SER A 219 -12.06 24.64 9.71
C SER A 219 -12.31 25.40 8.41
N LYS A 220 -11.44 26.37 8.06
CA LYS A 220 -11.55 27.13 6.81
C LYS A 220 -11.38 26.25 5.56
N LEU A 221 -10.39 25.35 5.57
CA LEU A 221 -10.20 24.42 4.46
C LEU A 221 -11.40 23.48 4.31
N LYS A 222 -12.00 23.06 5.42
CA LYS A 222 -13.20 22.23 5.39
C LYS A 222 -14.44 22.97 4.87
N GLU A 223 -14.57 24.27 5.13
CA GLU A 223 -15.60 25.12 4.50
C GLU A 223 -15.45 25.17 2.98
N ASP A 224 -14.20 25.12 2.47
CA ASP A 224 -13.85 24.99 1.05
C ASP A 224 -13.87 23.52 0.57
N LYS A 225 -14.44 22.58 1.37
CA LYS A 225 -14.57 21.14 1.09
C LYS A 225 -13.23 20.39 0.97
N ILE A 226 -12.17 20.94 1.52
CA ILE A 226 -10.83 20.32 1.55
C ILE A 226 -10.56 19.78 2.95
N ARG A 227 -10.20 18.50 3.04
CA ARG A 227 -9.78 17.86 4.29
C ARG A 227 -8.27 17.80 4.38
N VAL A 228 -7.75 18.01 5.57
CA VAL A 228 -6.32 17.88 5.85
C VAL A 228 -6.07 16.52 6.50
N ILE A 229 -5.08 15.79 5.96
CA ILE A 229 -4.77 14.41 6.34
C ILE A 229 -3.32 14.35 6.82
N PRO A 230 -3.04 14.49 8.13
CA PRO A 230 -1.69 14.43 8.67
C PRO A 230 -1.15 13.00 8.79
N ILE A 231 0.18 12.89 8.71
CA ILE A 231 0.95 11.68 9.01
C ILE A 231 1.02 11.44 10.52
N ILE A 232 1.11 10.16 10.92
CA ILE A 232 1.54 9.71 12.25
C ILE A 232 2.56 8.61 12.06
N ASP A 233 3.73 8.78 12.67
CA ASP A 233 4.84 7.83 12.63
C ASP A 233 4.79 6.83 13.79
N ALA A 234 5.68 5.85 13.77
CA ALA A 234 5.76 4.83 14.82
C ALA A 234 6.75 5.17 15.95
N GLY A 235 7.61 6.18 15.77
CA GLY A 235 8.72 6.48 16.67
C GLY A 235 8.44 7.63 17.62
N VAL A 236 8.34 7.37 18.92
CA VAL A 236 8.13 8.40 19.95
C VAL A 236 9.48 8.99 20.40
N LYS A 237 9.66 10.29 20.20
CA LYS A 237 10.88 11.02 20.57
C LYS A 237 11.20 10.87 22.06
N VAL A 238 12.46 10.60 22.38
CA VAL A 238 12.97 10.62 23.76
C VAL A 238 13.21 12.08 24.18
N GLU A 239 12.25 12.66 24.88
CA GLU A 239 12.32 14.06 25.35
C GLU A 239 11.46 14.23 26.60
N ASP A 240 12.09 14.64 27.71
CA ASP A 240 11.40 14.96 28.96
C ASP A 240 10.43 16.14 28.75
N GLY A 241 9.22 16.05 29.28
CA GLY A 241 8.15 17.03 29.09
C GLY A 241 7.30 16.80 27.82
N TYR A 242 7.69 15.88 26.96
CA TYR A 242 6.83 15.41 25.87
C TYR A 242 5.82 14.40 26.41
N SER A 243 4.55 14.78 26.48
CA SER A 243 3.51 14.03 27.20
C SER A 243 3.35 12.58 26.74
N VAL A 244 3.54 12.31 25.44
CA VAL A 244 3.46 10.93 24.89
C VAL A 244 4.64 10.10 25.40
N TYR A 245 5.83 10.66 25.43
CA TYR A 245 7.00 9.98 25.98
C TYR A 245 6.86 9.75 27.49
N ASP A 246 6.55 10.81 28.26
CA ASP A 246 6.44 10.74 29.73
C ASP A 246 5.38 9.74 30.19
N GLU A 247 4.20 9.74 29.52
CA GLU A 247 3.14 8.79 29.84
C GLU A 247 3.53 7.35 29.47
N GLY A 248 4.18 7.16 28.29
CA GLY A 248 4.63 5.85 27.84
C GLY A 248 5.68 5.25 28.77
N ILE A 249 6.68 6.03 29.20
CA ILE A 249 7.69 5.59 30.21
C ILE A 249 7.03 5.24 31.53
N LYS A 250 6.17 6.13 32.05
CA LYS A 250 5.48 5.92 33.32
C LYS A 250 4.68 4.62 33.37
N ASN A 251 4.09 4.23 32.25
CA ASN A 251 3.21 3.06 32.16
C ASN A 251 3.93 1.82 31.58
N GLY A 252 5.18 1.95 31.13
CA GLY A 252 5.96 0.85 30.54
C GLY A 252 5.41 0.40 29.18
N PHE A 253 4.96 1.34 28.34
CA PHE A 253 4.28 1.09 27.07
C PHE A 253 5.20 1.01 25.84
N PHE A 254 6.51 1.03 26.05
CA PHE A 254 7.49 0.91 24.98
C PHE A 254 8.13 -0.46 24.91
N CYS A 255 8.58 -0.85 23.72
CA CYS A 255 9.35 -2.06 23.48
C CYS A 255 10.65 -2.05 24.29
N LYS A 256 11.07 -3.21 24.77
CA LYS A 256 12.22 -3.34 25.68
C LYS A 256 13.26 -4.30 25.13
N ASP A 257 14.50 -4.07 25.49
CA ASP A 257 15.59 -5.00 25.27
C ASP A 257 15.46 -6.26 26.16
N LYS A 258 16.43 -7.16 26.06
CA LYS A 258 16.46 -8.39 26.83
C LYS A 258 16.56 -8.15 28.34
N GLU A 259 17.24 -7.08 28.74
CA GLU A 259 17.46 -6.66 30.10
C GLU A 259 16.25 -5.92 30.70
N GLY A 260 15.23 -5.62 29.90
CA GLY A 260 14.01 -4.92 30.31
C GLY A 260 14.11 -3.40 30.30
N LYS A 261 15.14 -2.84 29.65
CA LYS A 261 15.29 -1.40 29.40
C LYS A 261 14.58 -1.05 28.10
N GLU A 262 14.16 0.21 27.98
CA GLU A 262 13.59 0.73 26.74
C GLU A 262 14.58 0.56 25.59
N PHE A 263 14.09 0.02 24.47
CA PHE A 263 14.90 -0.15 23.27
C PHE A 263 14.98 1.19 22.51
N ILE A 264 16.16 1.81 22.52
CA ILE A 264 16.38 3.12 21.90
C ILE A 264 16.82 2.97 20.44
N VAL A 265 16.11 3.67 19.56
CA VAL A 265 16.34 3.71 18.11
C VAL A 265 16.50 5.14 17.62
N GLY A 266 16.97 5.31 16.39
CA GLY A 266 16.93 6.58 15.66
C GLY A 266 15.90 6.51 14.56
N VAL A 267 15.02 7.53 14.52
CA VAL A 267 14.12 7.84 13.41
C VAL A 267 14.08 9.35 13.20
N TRP A 268 13.10 9.91 12.51
CA TRP A 268 13.05 11.34 12.19
C TRP A 268 13.30 12.29 13.37
N PRO A 269 12.69 12.11 14.56
CA PRO A 269 12.98 13.01 15.68
C PRO A 269 14.34 12.79 16.35
N GLY A 270 15.18 11.89 15.84
CA GLY A 270 16.44 11.46 16.45
C GLY A 270 16.22 10.29 17.40
N LYS A 271 16.74 10.35 18.64
CA LYS A 271 16.54 9.29 19.63
C LYS A 271 15.04 9.10 19.93
N SER A 272 14.58 7.88 19.75
CA SER A 272 13.18 7.52 19.90
C SER A 272 13.03 6.15 20.57
N VAL A 273 11.82 5.89 21.06
CA VAL A 273 11.37 4.61 21.55
C VAL A 273 10.18 4.13 20.72
N LEU A 274 9.99 2.83 20.63
CA LEU A 274 8.93 2.22 19.85
C LEU A 274 7.76 1.82 20.77
N PRO A 275 6.51 2.30 20.55
CA PRO A 275 5.35 1.81 21.28
C PRO A 275 5.17 0.30 21.11
N ASP A 276 4.80 -0.39 22.19
CA ASP A 276 4.54 -1.82 22.14
C ASP A 276 3.10 -2.10 21.70
N PHE A 277 2.86 -2.10 20.39
CA PHE A 277 1.53 -2.32 19.82
C PHE A 277 0.98 -3.74 20.00
N LEU A 278 1.80 -4.72 20.43
CA LEU A 278 1.33 -6.05 20.79
C LEU A 278 0.85 -6.12 22.24
N ASN A 279 1.17 -5.12 23.05
CA ASN A 279 0.59 -4.88 24.36
C ASN A 279 -0.74 -4.12 24.20
N LYS A 280 -1.85 -4.76 24.56
CA LYS A 280 -3.20 -4.19 24.39
C LYS A 280 -3.40 -2.83 25.08
N ALA A 281 -2.78 -2.64 26.25
CA ALA A 281 -2.88 -1.39 26.99
C ALA A 281 -2.09 -0.26 26.29
N ALA A 282 -0.89 -0.57 25.82
CA ALA A 282 -0.04 0.36 25.07
C ALA A 282 -0.67 0.71 23.71
N ALA A 283 -1.19 -0.27 22.97
CA ALA A 283 -1.91 -0.06 21.73
C ALA A 283 -3.10 0.88 21.94
N ARG A 284 -3.96 0.61 22.95
CA ARG A 284 -5.10 1.48 23.25
C ARG A 284 -4.66 2.91 23.62
N TRP A 285 -3.65 3.03 24.46
CA TRP A 285 -3.11 4.34 24.86
C TRP A 285 -2.63 5.15 23.66
N PHE A 286 -1.86 4.54 22.74
CA PHE A 286 -1.38 5.23 21.54
C PHE A 286 -2.53 5.63 20.61
N GLY A 287 -3.47 4.71 20.37
CA GLY A 287 -4.66 4.99 19.58
C GLY A 287 -5.51 6.14 20.15
N ASP A 288 -5.63 6.23 21.48
CA ASP A 288 -6.39 7.33 22.11
C ASP A 288 -5.73 8.72 21.91
N LYS A 289 -4.43 8.79 21.54
CA LYS A 289 -3.73 10.05 21.21
C LYS A 289 -4.24 10.71 19.92
N TYR A 290 -4.79 9.96 18.98
CA TYR A 290 -5.41 10.52 17.76
C TYR A 290 -6.48 11.56 18.09
N LYS A 291 -7.07 11.48 19.30
CA LYS A 291 -8.04 12.46 19.78
C LYS A 291 -7.52 13.89 19.80
N VAL A 292 -6.23 14.10 20.00
CA VAL A 292 -5.60 15.44 19.99
C VAL A 292 -5.87 16.14 18.67
N LEU A 293 -5.66 15.44 17.55
CA LEU A 293 -5.85 16.01 16.21
C LEU A 293 -7.32 15.99 15.75
N THR A 294 -8.08 14.96 16.13
CA THR A 294 -9.53 14.94 15.80
C THR A 294 -10.30 16.06 16.50
N ASP A 295 -9.92 16.47 17.71
CA ASP A 295 -10.49 17.64 18.40
C ASP A 295 -10.18 18.97 17.69
N MET A 296 -9.19 18.97 16.79
CA MET A 296 -8.86 20.09 15.91
C MET A 296 -9.58 20.02 14.56
N GLY A 297 -10.39 18.98 14.31
CA GLY A 297 -11.20 18.83 13.09
C GLY A 297 -10.63 17.88 12.05
N ILE A 298 -9.56 17.15 12.35
CA ILE A 298 -8.99 16.12 11.46
C ILE A 298 -9.91 14.90 11.40
N GLU A 299 -10.18 14.42 10.19
CA GLU A 299 -11.06 13.27 9.91
C GLU A 299 -10.33 12.13 9.16
N GLY A 300 -9.01 12.24 8.98
CA GLY A 300 -8.23 11.20 8.33
C GLY A 300 -6.76 11.27 8.67
N PHE A 301 -6.07 10.14 8.55
CA PHE A 301 -4.67 9.98 8.89
C PHE A 301 -3.98 8.99 7.97
N TRP A 302 -2.67 9.09 7.86
CA TRP A 302 -1.83 8.07 7.27
C TRP A 302 -0.70 7.70 8.23
N ASN A 303 -0.52 6.38 8.43
CA ASN A 303 0.49 5.84 9.33
C ASN A 303 1.72 5.43 8.54
N ASP A 304 2.87 5.93 8.96
CA ASP A 304 4.13 5.74 8.27
C ASP A 304 5.22 5.20 9.20
N MET A 305 6.36 4.82 8.64
CA MET A 305 7.55 4.33 9.34
C MET A 305 7.29 3.13 10.25
N ASN A 306 6.25 2.36 10.00
CA ASN A 306 5.71 1.34 10.90
C ASN A 306 5.97 -0.11 10.49
N GLU A 307 7.03 -0.39 9.75
CA GLU A 307 7.61 -1.74 9.53
C GLU A 307 8.10 -2.40 10.83
N PRO A 308 8.74 -1.74 11.83
CA PRO A 308 9.17 -0.35 11.93
C PRO A 308 10.47 -0.04 11.19
N ALA A 309 10.54 1.12 10.54
CA ALA A 309 11.80 1.63 9.99
C ALA A 309 12.73 2.10 11.12
N LEU A 310 14.00 1.71 11.04
CA LEU A 310 15.03 2.06 12.01
C LEU A 310 16.23 2.63 11.28
N PHE A 311 16.60 3.88 11.52
CA PHE A 311 17.86 4.44 10.97
C PHE A 311 19.07 3.85 11.67
N TYR A 312 18.93 3.52 12.97
CA TYR A 312 19.93 2.82 13.80
C TYR A 312 19.27 2.38 15.13
N SER A 313 19.85 1.39 15.79
CA SER A 313 19.73 1.27 17.25
C SER A 313 20.92 1.97 17.92
N GLU A 314 20.76 2.47 19.14
CA GLU A 314 21.88 3.11 19.88
C GLU A 314 23.08 2.18 20.00
N LYS A 315 22.85 0.89 20.20
CA LYS A 315 23.89 -0.12 20.29
C LYS A 315 24.61 -0.34 18.96
N ASN A 316 23.86 -0.54 17.89
CA ASN A 316 24.45 -0.78 16.55
C ASN A 316 25.20 0.45 16.06
N LYS A 317 24.66 1.65 16.27
CA LYS A 317 25.34 2.91 15.97
C LYS A 317 26.68 3.00 16.66
N GLN A 318 26.75 2.68 17.96
CA GLN A 318 28.01 2.70 18.71
C GLN A 318 29.01 1.69 18.12
N GLU A 319 28.59 0.44 17.86
CA GLU A 319 29.43 -0.60 17.25
C GLU A 319 29.99 -0.16 15.88
N VAL A 320 29.17 0.49 15.04
CA VAL A 320 29.60 1.01 13.73
C VAL A 320 30.61 2.14 13.87
N PHE A 321 30.37 3.10 14.77
CA PHE A 321 31.32 4.19 14.98
C PHE A 321 32.66 3.72 15.56
N GLU A 322 32.65 2.75 16.47
CA GLU A 322 33.87 2.11 16.99
C GLU A 322 34.65 1.44 15.86
N HIS A 323 33.98 0.67 14.99
CA HIS A 323 34.60 0.05 13.83
C HIS A 323 35.15 1.06 12.82
N LEU A 324 34.40 2.12 12.51
CA LEU A 324 34.89 3.17 11.60
C LEU A 324 36.09 3.92 12.17
N ALA A 325 36.22 4.08 13.49
CA ALA A 325 37.34 4.75 14.15
C ALA A 325 38.68 4.00 13.92
N GLU A 326 38.65 2.66 13.67
CA GLU A 326 39.85 1.88 13.35
C GLU A 326 40.53 2.33 12.05
N TYR A 327 39.77 2.94 11.12
CA TYR A 327 40.27 3.38 9.80
C TYR A 327 40.71 4.85 9.79
N LYS A 328 40.50 5.61 10.87
CA LYS A 328 40.69 7.07 10.91
C LYS A 328 42.08 7.52 10.44
N ASP A 329 43.12 6.80 10.86
CA ASP A 329 44.50 7.19 10.61
C ASP A 329 45.23 6.16 9.69
N THR A 330 44.47 5.38 8.93
CA THR A 330 45.01 4.35 8.04
C THR A 330 44.92 4.76 6.57
N ASN A 331 45.74 4.13 5.72
CA ASN A 331 45.56 4.22 4.27
C ASN A 331 44.42 3.31 3.81
N VAL A 332 43.25 3.90 3.60
CA VAL A 332 42.04 3.16 3.24
C VAL A 332 42.14 2.61 1.81
N GLY A 333 42.49 1.34 1.68
CA GLY A 333 42.47 0.60 0.40
C GLY A 333 41.08 0.04 0.06
N LEU A 334 41.02 -0.74 -1.02
CA LEU A 334 39.76 -1.27 -1.59
C LEU A 334 38.88 -2.00 -0.56
N TYR A 335 39.45 -2.98 0.15
CA TYR A 335 38.69 -3.80 1.11
C TYR A 335 38.21 -2.99 2.32
N ALA A 336 39.02 -2.08 2.84
CA ALA A 336 38.64 -1.21 3.92
C ALA A 336 37.51 -0.26 3.52
N ASN A 337 37.53 0.26 2.27
CA ASN A 337 36.45 1.10 1.76
C ASN A 337 35.11 0.31 1.68
N PHE A 338 35.11 -0.93 1.23
CA PHE A 338 33.90 -1.76 1.24
C PHE A 338 33.43 -2.08 2.65
N ALA A 339 34.33 -2.48 3.55
CA ALA A 339 33.98 -2.76 4.96
C ALA A 339 33.33 -1.55 5.66
N MET A 340 33.84 -0.34 5.41
CA MET A 340 33.26 0.89 5.94
C MET A 340 31.87 1.15 5.38
N LYS A 341 31.65 0.98 4.04
CA LYS A 341 30.34 1.14 3.42
C LYS A 341 29.35 0.11 3.95
N ASP A 342 29.75 -1.15 4.04
CA ASP A 342 28.91 -2.24 4.55
C ASP A 342 28.51 -1.97 6.01
N ALA A 343 29.45 -1.52 6.86
CA ALA A 343 29.17 -1.18 8.24
C ALA A 343 28.11 -0.05 8.35
N VAL A 344 28.22 1.00 7.53
CA VAL A 344 27.24 2.09 7.50
C VAL A 344 25.89 1.62 6.97
N ASN A 345 25.87 0.85 5.89
CA ASN A 345 24.64 0.32 5.30
C ASN A 345 23.90 -0.61 6.26
N LEU A 346 24.63 -1.42 7.05
CA LEU A 346 24.05 -2.31 8.07
C LEU A 346 23.60 -1.58 9.33
N MET A 347 23.74 -0.26 9.41
CA MET A 347 23.25 0.53 10.54
C MET A 347 21.73 0.65 10.52
N ALA A 348 21.12 0.80 9.33
CA ALA A 348 19.69 0.93 9.18
C ALA A 348 19.01 -0.45 8.97
N ASN A 349 17.82 -0.59 9.50
CA ASN A 349 16.91 -1.73 9.29
C ASN A 349 17.59 -3.11 9.47
N ASN A 350 18.48 -3.22 10.46
CA ASN A 350 19.33 -4.39 10.66
C ASN A 350 18.55 -5.51 11.36
N LEU A 351 18.61 -6.72 10.80
CA LEU A 351 17.99 -7.92 11.39
C LEU A 351 18.47 -8.22 12.83
N LYS A 352 19.75 -7.88 13.16
CA LYS A 352 20.30 -8.02 14.52
C LYS A 352 19.56 -7.13 15.51
N ASP A 353 19.19 -5.91 15.08
CA ASP A 353 18.42 -5.00 15.90
C ASP A 353 16.99 -5.50 16.11
N TYR A 354 16.32 -5.97 15.05
CA TYR A 354 14.99 -6.58 15.17
C TYR A 354 14.96 -7.84 16.06
N LYS A 355 16.06 -8.58 16.18
CA LYS A 355 16.23 -9.72 17.09
C LYS A 355 16.59 -9.30 18.52
N SER A 356 16.79 -8.01 18.81
CA SER A 356 17.29 -7.53 20.10
C SER A 356 16.24 -6.85 20.98
N PHE A 357 15.02 -6.65 20.50
CA PHE A 357 13.93 -6.11 21.30
C PHE A 357 12.67 -6.98 21.32
N TYR A 358 11.81 -6.73 22.28
CA TYR A 358 10.73 -7.61 22.68
C TYR A 358 9.44 -6.84 22.94
N HIS A 359 8.34 -7.55 22.78
CA HIS A 359 6.98 -7.14 23.11
C HIS A 359 6.45 -7.88 24.34
N GLU A 360 5.68 -7.18 25.17
CA GLU A 360 4.95 -7.78 26.29
C GLU A 360 3.52 -8.11 25.85
N THR A 361 3.17 -9.39 25.84
CA THR A 361 1.84 -9.86 25.42
C THR A 361 1.12 -10.58 26.55
N ASP A 362 -0.19 -10.81 26.41
CA ASP A 362 -0.97 -11.63 27.35
C ASP A 362 -0.41 -13.06 27.53
N LYS A 363 0.41 -13.53 26.57
CA LYS A 363 1.02 -14.87 26.58
C LYS A 363 2.50 -14.85 27.02
N GLY A 364 3.00 -13.69 27.43
CA GLY A 364 4.39 -13.48 27.81
C GLY A 364 5.19 -12.67 26.79
N LYS A 365 6.49 -12.61 27.02
CA LYS A 365 7.44 -11.85 26.22
C LYS A 365 7.73 -12.55 24.88
N ILE A 366 7.68 -11.82 23.77
CA ILE A 366 8.01 -12.33 22.43
C ILE A 366 9.04 -11.45 21.74
N CYS A 367 10.00 -12.06 21.04
CA CYS A 367 10.98 -11.33 20.23
C CYS A 367 10.29 -10.64 19.05
N HIS A 368 10.68 -9.39 18.78
CA HIS A 368 10.10 -8.65 17.67
C HIS A 368 10.27 -9.36 16.32
N ALA A 369 11.43 -9.94 16.04
CA ALA A 369 11.68 -10.64 14.78
C ALA A 369 10.70 -11.79 14.52
N ASP A 370 10.15 -12.42 15.57
CA ASP A 370 9.17 -13.51 15.42
C ASP A 370 7.77 -13.00 15.03
N VAL A 371 7.50 -11.69 15.21
CA VAL A 371 6.20 -11.04 14.98
C VAL A 371 6.32 -9.72 14.20
N HIS A 372 7.45 -9.50 13.56
CA HIS A 372 7.83 -8.27 12.88
C HIS A 372 6.72 -7.72 11.96
N ASN A 373 6.16 -8.56 11.11
CA ASN A 373 5.15 -8.17 10.14
C ASN A 373 3.81 -7.71 10.77
N LEU A 374 3.64 -7.87 12.08
CA LEU A 374 2.44 -7.40 12.77
C LEU A 374 2.55 -5.97 13.31
N TYR A 375 3.75 -5.39 13.36
CA TYR A 375 3.96 -4.10 14.03
C TYR A 375 3.08 -3.00 13.43
N GLY A 376 3.19 -2.77 12.12
CA GLY A 376 2.36 -1.78 11.42
C GLY A 376 0.86 -2.12 11.43
N TYR A 377 0.53 -3.41 11.32
CA TYR A 377 -0.87 -3.84 11.45
C TYR A 377 -1.44 -3.48 12.83
N LYS A 378 -0.72 -3.76 13.92
CA LYS A 378 -1.22 -3.49 15.27
C LYS A 378 -1.26 -2.00 15.60
N MET A 379 -0.31 -1.20 15.10
CA MET A 379 -0.39 0.27 15.15
C MET A 379 -1.66 0.78 14.46
N THR A 380 -1.89 0.35 13.23
CA THR A 380 -3.02 0.79 12.40
C THR A 380 -4.35 0.34 12.98
N LYS A 381 -4.41 -0.89 13.52
CA LYS A 381 -5.60 -1.37 14.25
C LYS A 381 -5.90 -0.52 15.49
N SER A 382 -4.87 -0.16 16.25
CA SER A 382 -4.99 0.73 17.41
C SER A 382 -5.59 2.09 17.03
N ALA A 383 -5.11 2.70 15.94
CA ALA A 383 -5.65 3.92 15.38
C ALA A 383 -7.12 3.74 14.96
N SER A 384 -7.41 2.71 14.17
CA SER A 384 -8.75 2.38 13.67
C SER A 384 -9.76 2.20 14.82
N ASP A 385 -9.42 1.38 15.83
CA ASP A 385 -10.28 1.13 16.99
C ASP A 385 -10.61 2.41 17.76
N SER A 386 -9.67 3.35 17.83
CA SER A 386 -9.88 4.65 18.49
C SER A 386 -10.66 5.62 17.62
N LEU A 387 -10.34 5.73 16.35
CA LEU A 387 -11.06 6.59 15.41
C LEU A 387 -12.53 6.16 15.25
N GLU A 388 -12.81 4.85 15.26
CA GLU A 388 -14.19 4.35 15.26
C GLU A 388 -14.97 4.78 16.50
N ARG A 389 -14.31 4.80 17.69
CA ARG A 389 -14.95 5.30 18.94
C ARG A 389 -15.15 6.81 18.92
N ILE A 390 -14.22 7.59 18.34
CA ILE A 390 -14.24 9.05 18.35
C ILE A 390 -15.15 9.61 17.27
N LEU A 391 -15.02 9.15 16.03
CA LEU A 391 -15.68 9.71 14.85
C LEU A 391 -16.86 8.85 14.37
N GLY A 392 -16.81 7.56 14.61
CA GLY A 392 -17.77 6.56 14.12
C GLY A 392 -17.27 5.78 12.93
N LYS A 393 -17.83 4.59 12.73
CA LYS A 393 -17.50 3.69 11.64
C LYS A 393 -17.72 4.35 10.27
N GLU A 394 -16.83 4.13 9.33
CA GLU A 394 -16.87 4.66 7.95
C GLU A 394 -16.86 6.20 7.86
N LYS A 395 -16.46 6.90 8.92
CA LYS A 395 -16.41 8.37 8.97
C LYS A 395 -15.00 8.94 9.00
N TYR A 396 -13.97 8.11 8.96
CA TYR A 396 -12.57 8.53 8.93
C TYR A 396 -11.82 7.86 7.79
N LEU A 397 -10.83 8.56 7.25
CA LEU A 397 -9.84 7.97 6.36
C LEU A 397 -8.66 7.45 7.19
N LEU A 398 -8.24 6.21 6.94
CA LEU A 398 -7.03 5.64 7.50
C LEU A 398 -6.37 4.74 6.47
N PHE A 399 -5.08 4.93 6.24
CA PHE A 399 -4.26 4.01 5.48
C PHE A 399 -2.83 3.97 6.04
N SER A 400 -2.09 2.93 5.73
CA SER A 400 -0.80 2.62 6.33
C SER A 400 0.21 2.21 5.28
N ARG A 401 1.49 2.42 5.56
CA ARG A 401 2.59 1.91 4.73
C ARG A 401 2.80 0.40 4.97
N ALA A 402 3.23 0.03 6.16
CA ALA A 402 3.42 -1.37 6.48
C ALA A 402 2.09 -2.08 6.74
N SER A 403 2.00 -3.32 6.26
CA SER A 403 0.75 -4.07 6.32
C SER A 403 0.96 -5.59 6.40
N TYR A 404 -0.01 -6.26 7.03
CA TYR A 404 -0.14 -7.72 7.08
C TYR A 404 -1.60 -8.11 6.85
N ILE A 405 -1.86 -9.33 6.37
CA ILE A 405 -3.24 -9.82 6.18
C ILE A 405 -3.99 -9.78 7.51
N GLY A 406 -5.16 -9.18 7.51
CA GLY A 406 -5.95 -8.84 8.71
C GLY A 406 -6.11 -7.34 8.89
N MET A 407 -5.07 -6.54 8.58
CA MET A 407 -5.15 -5.07 8.64
C MET A 407 -6.17 -4.49 7.65
N HIS A 408 -6.37 -5.13 6.51
CA HIS A 408 -7.34 -4.72 5.49
C HIS A 408 -8.76 -4.49 6.02
N ARG A 409 -9.10 -5.00 7.21
CA ARG A 409 -10.39 -4.73 7.88
C ARG A 409 -10.44 -3.37 8.57
N SER A 410 -9.28 -2.80 8.86
CA SER A 410 -9.12 -1.57 9.66
C SER A 410 -8.73 -0.35 8.84
N SER A 411 -8.11 -0.55 7.69
CA SER A 411 -7.55 0.54 6.88
C SER A 411 -7.31 0.14 5.43
N GLY A 412 -7.05 1.15 4.59
CA GLY A 412 -6.38 0.98 3.31
C GLY A 412 -4.85 0.95 3.46
N ILE A 413 -4.17 0.93 2.31
CA ILE A 413 -2.71 1.07 2.19
C ILE A 413 -2.37 1.93 0.98
N TRP A 414 -1.14 2.46 0.93
CA TRP A 414 -0.54 2.88 -0.33
C TRP A 414 0.68 2.00 -0.62
N MET A 415 1.11 2.00 -1.86
CA MET A 415 2.17 1.10 -2.35
C MET A 415 3.59 1.59 -2.00
N GLY A 416 3.72 2.44 -0.95
CA GLY A 416 5.00 2.95 -0.44
C GLY A 416 5.74 3.91 -1.36
N ASP A 417 7.01 4.14 -1.05
CA ASP A 417 7.89 5.14 -1.66
C ASP A 417 8.41 4.65 -3.02
N ASN A 418 7.68 4.95 -4.07
CA ASN A 418 8.09 4.67 -5.44
C ASN A 418 8.99 5.79 -6.01
N LYS A 419 9.39 5.70 -7.26
CA LYS A 419 10.24 6.68 -7.96
C LYS A 419 9.51 7.25 -9.18
N SER A 420 9.86 8.47 -9.59
CA SER A 420 9.40 9.09 -10.84
C SER A 420 10.01 8.37 -12.06
N TRP A 421 9.68 7.08 -12.22
CA TRP A 421 10.14 6.21 -13.29
C TRP A 421 8.96 5.68 -14.10
N TRP A 422 9.13 5.61 -15.41
CA TRP A 422 8.10 5.09 -16.33
C TRP A 422 7.68 3.66 -16.02
N SER A 423 8.63 2.80 -15.63
CA SER A 423 8.37 1.41 -15.22
C SER A 423 7.46 1.31 -13.99
N HIS A 424 7.43 2.34 -13.13
CA HIS A 424 6.62 2.31 -11.92
C HIS A 424 5.12 2.55 -12.18
N ILE A 425 4.74 3.15 -13.32
CA ILE A 425 3.33 3.18 -13.75
C ILE A 425 2.82 1.74 -13.92
N LEU A 426 3.57 0.93 -14.69
CA LEU A 426 3.21 -0.47 -14.93
C LEU A 426 3.28 -1.31 -13.65
N LEU A 427 4.29 -1.06 -12.80
CA LEU A 427 4.43 -1.77 -11.52
C LEU A 427 3.21 -1.54 -10.62
N ASN A 428 2.72 -0.31 -10.49
CA ASN A 428 1.53 0.00 -9.70
C ASN A 428 0.27 -0.67 -10.25
N LEU A 429 0.13 -0.76 -11.57
CA LEU A 429 -0.96 -1.52 -12.19
C LEU A 429 -0.89 -3.00 -11.84
N LYS A 430 0.31 -3.61 -11.90
CA LYS A 430 0.54 -5.04 -11.61
C LYS A 430 0.33 -5.40 -10.14
N MET A 431 0.61 -4.47 -9.20
CA MET A 431 0.41 -4.70 -7.75
C MET A 431 -1.07 -4.71 -7.36
N LEU A 432 -1.92 -3.92 -8.02
CA LEU A 432 -3.32 -3.74 -7.64
C LEU A 432 -4.08 -5.07 -7.48
N PRO A 433 -4.09 -6.00 -8.44
CA PRO A 433 -4.81 -7.26 -8.29
C PRO A 433 -4.25 -8.14 -7.17
N SER A 434 -2.92 -8.19 -6.99
CA SER A 434 -2.30 -8.98 -5.91
C SER A 434 -2.72 -8.48 -4.53
N LEU A 435 -2.81 -7.16 -4.34
CA LEU A 435 -3.32 -6.54 -3.12
C LEU A 435 -4.81 -6.81 -2.91
N ASN A 436 -5.62 -6.73 -3.97
CA ASN A 436 -7.05 -7.03 -3.91
C ASN A 436 -7.32 -8.50 -3.51
N MET A 437 -6.51 -9.45 -3.97
CA MET A 437 -6.57 -10.85 -3.52
C MET A 437 -6.41 -10.97 -2.01
N CYS A 438 -5.59 -10.11 -1.39
CA CYS A 438 -5.30 -10.07 0.04
C CYS A 438 -6.28 -9.20 0.85
N GLY A 439 -7.34 -8.69 0.22
CA GLY A 439 -8.38 -7.88 0.89
C GLY A 439 -8.12 -6.38 0.91
N PHE A 440 -6.96 -5.90 0.45
CA PHE A 440 -6.67 -4.47 0.35
C PHE A 440 -7.30 -3.89 -0.92
N ILE A 441 -8.55 -3.45 -0.80
CA ILE A 441 -9.30 -2.87 -1.91
C ILE A 441 -9.09 -1.36 -1.99
N TYR A 442 -9.09 -0.65 -0.84
CA TYR A 442 -8.74 0.77 -0.81
C TYR A 442 -7.22 0.91 -0.83
N THR A 443 -6.69 1.04 -2.04
CA THR A 443 -5.25 1.15 -2.29
C THR A 443 -4.95 2.08 -3.45
N GLY A 444 -3.75 2.63 -3.48
CA GLY A 444 -3.20 3.47 -4.53
C GLY A 444 -1.69 3.60 -4.41
N ALA A 445 -1.12 4.43 -5.26
CA ALA A 445 0.31 4.69 -5.30
C ALA A 445 0.58 6.19 -5.19
N ASP A 446 1.81 6.57 -4.93
CA ASP A 446 2.27 7.95 -5.06
C ASP A 446 2.35 8.31 -6.54
N LEU A 447 1.30 9.00 -7.03
CA LEU A 447 1.17 9.37 -8.42
C LEU A 447 2.21 10.43 -8.78
N GLY A 448 2.97 10.18 -9.84
CA GLY A 448 4.10 11.02 -10.24
C GLY A 448 5.45 10.51 -9.71
N GLY A 449 5.42 9.65 -8.69
CA GLY A 449 6.59 9.12 -7.99
C GLY A 449 6.97 9.95 -6.77
N PHE A 450 7.23 9.28 -5.64
CA PHE A 450 7.69 9.92 -4.42
C PHE A 450 9.11 10.44 -4.58
N GLY A 451 10.04 9.56 -4.94
CA GLY A 451 11.45 9.91 -5.15
C GLY A 451 11.73 10.35 -6.58
N SER A 452 12.77 11.18 -6.74
CA SER A 452 13.22 11.76 -8.01
C SER A 452 12.29 12.84 -8.58
N ASP A 453 12.69 13.45 -9.70
CA ASP A 453 11.94 14.53 -10.35
C ASP A 453 11.00 13.96 -11.40
N THR A 454 9.72 14.18 -11.26
CA THR A 454 8.76 13.86 -12.32
C THR A 454 8.83 14.85 -13.48
N THR A 455 8.38 14.41 -14.67
CA THR A 455 8.16 15.26 -15.83
C THR A 455 6.67 15.41 -16.11
N GLU A 456 6.30 16.44 -16.89
CA GLU A 456 4.90 16.72 -17.24
C GLU A 456 4.22 15.51 -17.91
N ASP A 457 4.91 14.88 -18.85
CA ASP A 457 4.41 13.71 -19.59
C ASP A 457 4.29 12.47 -18.71
N LEU A 458 5.26 12.21 -17.83
CA LEU A 458 5.21 11.12 -16.87
C LEU A 458 4.02 11.27 -15.91
N LEU A 459 3.83 12.47 -15.35
CA LEU A 459 2.74 12.74 -14.43
C LEU A 459 1.37 12.61 -15.11
N LEU A 460 1.22 13.09 -16.35
CA LEU A 460 -0.02 12.91 -17.14
C LEU A 460 -0.34 11.42 -17.34
N ARG A 461 0.64 10.59 -17.72
CA ARG A 461 0.46 9.15 -17.90
C ARG A 461 0.16 8.44 -16.57
N TRP A 462 0.78 8.90 -15.49
CA TRP A 462 0.47 8.32 -14.16
C TRP A 462 -0.92 8.69 -13.69
N TYR A 463 -1.37 9.93 -13.96
CA TYR A 463 -2.75 10.32 -13.68
C TYR A 463 -3.76 9.53 -14.51
N ALA A 464 -3.41 9.16 -15.76
CA ALA A 464 -4.26 8.30 -16.58
C ALA A 464 -4.51 6.91 -15.96
N LEU A 465 -3.54 6.36 -15.23
CA LEU A 465 -3.75 5.18 -14.37
C LEU A 465 -4.48 5.56 -13.06
N GLY A 466 -4.04 6.65 -12.42
CA GLY A 466 -4.55 7.09 -11.12
C GLY A 466 -6.05 7.35 -11.09
N VAL A 467 -6.62 7.78 -12.21
CA VAL A 467 -8.08 7.98 -12.38
C VAL A 467 -8.88 6.75 -11.93
N PHE A 468 -8.34 5.55 -12.11
CA PHE A 468 -9.00 4.29 -11.78
C PHE A 468 -8.65 3.72 -10.40
N LEU A 469 -7.66 4.28 -9.70
CA LEU A 469 -7.28 3.78 -8.38
C LEU A 469 -8.23 4.30 -7.29
N PRO A 470 -8.63 3.47 -6.30
CA PRO A 470 -9.47 3.93 -5.19
C PRO A 470 -8.84 5.09 -4.41
N LEU A 471 -7.59 4.98 -3.99
CA LEU A 471 -6.80 6.06 -3.40
C LEU A 471 -6.08 6.83 -4.52
N PHE A 472 -6.47 8.08 -4.74
CA PHE A 472 -5.80 9.01 -5.65
C PHE A 472 -5.00 10.03 -4.85
N ARG A 473 -3.69 9.88 -4.82
CA ARG A 473 -2.79 10.81 -4.13
C ARG A 473 -1.56 11.13 -4.99
N ASN A 474 -1.39 12.40 -5.35
CA ASN A 474 -0.12 12.92 -5.84
C ASN A 474 0.78 13.16 -4.62
N HIS A 475 1.97 12.56 -4.59
CA HIS A 475 2.90 12.72 -3.47
C HIS A 475 4.35 12.71 -3.94
N SER A 476 5.18 13.61 -3.37
CA SER A 476 6.61 13.73 -3.69
C SER A 476 7.45 14.03 -2.46
N CYS A 477 8.73 13.63 -2.51
CA CYS A 477 9.67 13.82 -1.41
C CYS A 477 10.26 15.24 -1.36
N LEU A 478 10.82 15.57 -0.19
CA LEU A 478 11.61 16.78 0.01
C LEU A 478 12.80 16.83 -0.94
N GLY A 479 13.06 17.99 -1.52
CA GLY A 479 14.17 18.23 -2.45
C GLY A 479 13.91 17.81 -3.90
N SER A 480 12.81 17.11 -4.20
CA SER A 480 12.37 16.85 -5.57
C SER A 480 11.68 18.08 -6.18
N ARG A 481 11.49 18.05 -7.51
CA ARG A 481 10.70 19.06 -8.22
C ARG A 481 9.27 19.14 -7.65
N GLU A 482 8.73 20.37 -7.60
CA GLU A 482 7.30 20.57 -7.32
C GLU A 482 6.48 19.86 -8.41
N GLN A 483 5.52 19.02 -8.00
CA GLN A 483 4.73 18.23 -8.94
C GLN A 483 3.22 18.43 -8.83
N GLU A 484 2.79 19.52 -8.19
CA GLU A 484 1.41 19.95 -8.23
C GLU A 484 1.04 20.27 -9.69
N PRO A 485 -0.15 19.86 -10.20
CA PRO A 485 -0.53 20.04 -11.61
C PRO A 485 -0.41 21.46 -12.14
N TYR A 486 -0.61 22.46 -11.28
CA TYR A 486 -0.52 23.88 -11.66
C TYR A 486 0.93 24.38 -11.82
N GLN A 487 1.94 23.59 -11.49
CA GLN A 487 3.36 23.92 -11.73
C GLN A 487 3.78 23.63 -13.18
N PHE A 488 2.98 22.89 -13.93
CA PHE A 488 3.27 22.50 -15.31
C PHE A 488 2.53 23.37 -16.32
N LYS A 489 3.05 23.41 -17.56
CA LYS A 489 2.45 24.19 -18.65
C LYS A 489 1.13 23.60 -19.12
N ALA A 490 0.99 22.28 -19.08
CA ALA A 490 -0.19 21.56 -19.57
C ALA A 490 -1.31 21.46 -18.52
N VAL A 491 -1.52 22.51 -17.70
CA VAL A 491 -2.52 22.52 -16.62
C VAL A 491 -3.93 22.12 -17.09
N ASP A 492 -4.30 22.50 -18.32
CA ASP A 492 -5.62 22.14 -18.89
C ASP A 492 -5.76 20.64 -19.13
N LYS A 493 -4.68 19.94 -19.49
CA LYS A 493 -4.68 18.49 -19.65
C LYS A 493 -4.89 17.80 -18.30
N PHE A 494 -4.17 18.24 -17.26
CA PHE A 494 -4.38 17.75 -15.88
C PHE A 494 -5.81 17.98 -15.43
N ARG A 495 -6.35 19.18 -15.64
CA ARG A 495 -7.76 19.49 -15.29
C ARG A 495 -8.72 18.52 -15.96
N GLY A 496 -8.52 18.24 -17.24
CA GLY A 496 -9.34 17.28 -17.98
C GLY A 496 -9.32 15.88 -17.37
N LEU A 497 -8.13 15.35 -17.04
CA LEU A 497 -7.98 14.04 -16.42
C LEU A 497 -8.60 14.00 -15.01
N LEU A 498 -8.40 15.05 -14.22
CA LEU A 498 -8.99 15.14 -12.88
C LEU A 498 -10.53 15.22 -12.94
N ASN A 499 -11.09 15.99 -13.88
CA ASN A 499 -12.53 16.05 -14.11
C ASN A 499 -13.08 14.69 -14.57
N LEU A 500 -12.35 13.96 -15.42
CA LEU A 500 -12.76 12.61 -15.82
C LEU A 500 -12.90 11.67 -14.63
N ARG A 501 -12.00 11.77 -13.62
CA ARG A 501 -12.15 10.98 -12.40
C ARG A 501 -13.52 11.19 -11.75
N TYR A 502 -13.95 12.45 -11.57
CA TYR A 502 -15.27 12.73 -10.96
C TYR A 502 -16.41 12.18 -11.81
N ARG A 503 -16.30 12.26 -13.12
CA ARG A 503 -17.32 11.67 -14.01
C ARG A 503 -17.41 10.15 -13.87
N LEU A 504 -16.28 9.47 -13.62
CA LEU A 504 -16.20 8.01 -13.43
C LEU A 504 -16.50 7.56 -12.01
N LEU A 505 -16.45 8.44 -11.00
CA LEU A 505 -16.62 8.06 -9.59
C LEU A 505 -17.89 7.26 -9.29
N PRO A 506 -19.06 7.49 -9.90
CA PRO A 506 -20.23 6.65 -9.66
C PRO A 506 -19.96 5.17 -9.96
N TYR A 507 -19.32 4.89 -11.10
CA TYR A 507 -18.92 3.53 -11.47
C TYR A 507 -17.85 2.96 -10.53
N LEU A 508 -16.79 3.73 -10.29
CA LEU A 508 -15.63 3.27 -9.50
C LEU A 508 -16.01 3.01 -8.03
N TYR A 509 -16.84 3.88 -7.45
CA TYR A 509 -17.31 3.72 -6.07
C TYR A 509 -18.26 2.53 -5.92
N GLU A 510 -19.21 2.36 -6.84
CA GLU A 510 -20.11 1.21 -6.83
C GLU A 510 -19.31 -0.10 -6.98
N THR A 511 -18.37 -0.16 -7.93
CA THR A 511 -17.45 -1.28 -8.12
C THR A 511 -16.65 -1.59 -6.84
N PHE A 512 -16.15 -0.54 -6.17
CA PHE A 512 -15.45 -0.71 -4.89
C PHE A 512 -16.35 -1.31 -3.81
N ILE A 513 -17.55 -0.78 -3.63
CA ILE A 513 -18.51 -1.26 -2.63
C ILE A 513 -18.92 -2.71 -2.91
N ASP A 514 -19.17 -3.04 -4.16
CA ASP A 514 -19.53 -4.41 -4.57
C ASP A 514 -18.37 -5.38 -4.35
N SER A 515 -17.13 -4.96 -4.65
CA SER A 515 -15.92 -5.75 -4.39
C SER A 515 -15.74 -6.06 -2.90
N VAL A 516 -16.06 -5.11 -2.02
CA VAL A 516 -16.00 -5.31 -0.57
C VAL A 516 -17.14 -6.21 -0.09
N LYS A 517 -18.38 -5.95 -0.51
CA LYS A 517 -19.57 -6.70 -0.04
C LYS A 517 -19.61 -8.15 -0.50
N ASN A 518 -19.16 -8.39 -1.74
CA ASN A 518 -19.25 -9.70 -2.39
C ASN A 518 -17.93 -10.48 -2.35
N ASN A 519 -16.89 -9.94 -1.70
CA ASN A 519 -15.53 -10.48 -1.68
C ASN A 519 -14.95 -10.67 -3.10
N GLU A 520 -15.24 -9.73 -3.98
CA GLU A 520 -14.81 -9.72 -5.38
C GLU A 520 -13.56 -8.85 -5.59
N MET A 521 -12.95 -8.98 -6.77
CA MET A 521 -11.84 -8.14 -7.17
C MET A 521 -12.35 -6.77 -7.62
N TYR A 522 -11.68 -5.68 -7.20
CA TYR A 522 -11.88 -4.36 -7.79
C TYR A 522 -11.15 -4.25 -9.13
N GLY A 523 -9.87 -4.64 -9.15
CA GLY A 523 -9.04 -4.76 -10.35
C GLY A 523 -8.66 -6.22 -10.59
N SER A 524 -9.02 -6.79 -11.75
CA SER A 524 -8.78 -8.19 -12.07
C SER A 524 -7.86 -8.36 -13.27
N PRO A 525 -6.86 -9.27 -13.23
CA PRO A 525 -6.17 -9.71 -14.43
C PRO A 525 -7.14 -10.34 -15.44
N LEU A 526 -6.87 -10.19 -16.74
CA LEU A 526 -7.73 -10.73 -17.78
C LEU A 526 -7.89 -12.25 -17.66
N GLY A 527 -6.80 -12.97 -17.32
CA GLY A 527 -6.79 -14.42 -17.14
C GLY A 527 -7.69 -14.95 -16.03
N PHE A 528 -8.19 -14.09 -15.12
CA PHE A 528 -9.17 -14.50 -14.09
C PHE A 528 -10.58 -14.69 -14.67
N VAL A 529 -10.90 -13.99 -15.76
CA VAL A 529 -12.20 -14.00 -16.41
C VAL A 529 -12.18 -14.90 -17.66
N TRP A 530 -11.16 -14.75 -18.50
CA TRP A 530 -10.98 -15.58 -19.72
C TRP A 530 -9.96 -16.69 -19.43
N THR A 531 -10.40 -17.68 -18.65
CA THR A 531 -9.53 -18.71 -18.06
C THR A 531 -8.95 -19.71 -19.05
N ASP A 532 -9.53 -19.83 -20.25
CA ASP A 532 -9.06 -20.73 -21.32
C ASP A 532 -8.25 -19.98 -22.39
N ASP A 533 -8.09 -18.69 -22.25
CA ASP A 533 -7.38 -17.81 -23.17
C ASP A 533 -5.94 -17.58 -22.70
N GLU A 534 -4.99 -18.13 -23.44
CA GLU A 534 -3.56 -18.06 -23.10
C GLU A 534 -2.98 -16.64 -23.22
N ASP A 535 -3.51 -15.79 -24.14
CA ASP A 535 -3.07 -14.40 -24.25
C ASP A 535 -3.63 -13.56 -23.10
N ALA A 536 -4.87 -13.79 -22.68
CA ALA A 536 -5.45 -13.17 -21.50
C ALA A 536 -4.68 -13.53 -20.22
N LYS A 537 -4.24 -14.78 -20.06
CA LYS A 537 -3.42 -15.22 -18.91
C LYS A 537 -2.05 -14.58 -18.86
N ARG A 538 -1.45 -14.27 -20.03
CA ARG A 538 -0.12 -13.67 -20.14
C ARG A 538 -0.15 -12.14 -20.13
N CYS A 539 -1.35 -11.54 -20.22
CA CYS A 539 -1.52 -10.10 -20.24
C CYS A 539 -1.30 -9.51 -18.84
N GLU A 540 -0.20 -8.78 -18.65
CA GLU A 540 0.19 -8.18 -17.36
C GLU A 540 0.12 -6.64 -17.34
N ASP A 541 -0.42 -6.03 -18.38
CA ASP A 541 -0.43 -4.57 -18.55
C ASP A 541 -1.83 -4.01 -18.85
N GLN A 542 -2.86 -4.81 -18.58
CA GLN A 542 -4.27 -4.49 -18.70
C GLN A 542 -5.03 -5.06 -17.51
N LEU A 543 -6.08 -4.37 -17.08
CA LEU A 543 -6.95 -4.84 -16.00
C LEU A 543 -8.42 -4.62 -16.35
N LEU A 544 -9.26 -5.53 -15.87
CA LEU A 544 -10.68 -5.24 -15.67
C LEU A 544 -10.83 -4.44 -14.37
N ILE A 545 -11.57 -3.34 -14.42
CA ILE A 545 -12.06 -2.63 -13.24
C ILE A 545 -13.53 -2.99 -13.08
N GLY A 546 -13.83 -3.74 -12.03
CA GLY A 546 -15.12 -4.42 -11.91
C GLY A 546 -15.34 -5.46 -12.99
N ASP A 547 -16.57 -5.55 -13.49
CA ASP A 547 -16.96 -6.51 -14.51
C ASP A 547 -17.31 -5.87 -15.87
N SER A 548 -17.27 -4.55 -15.97
CA SER A 548 -17.79 -3.82 -17.12
C SER A 548 -16.71 -3.18 -17.99
N ILE A 549 -15.65 -2.64 -17.42
CA ILE A 549 -14.64 -1.93 -18.20
C ILE A 549 -13.26 -2.57 -18.06
N MET A 550 -12.51 -2.54 -19.17
CA MET A 550 -11.09 -2.86 -19.19
C MET A 550 -10.27 -1.59 -19.43
N ILE A 551 -9.14 -1.48 -18.74
CA ILE A 551 -8.17 -0.40 -18.90
C ILE A 551 -6.84 -0.92 -19.43
N ALA A 552 -6.17 -0.11 -20.25
CA ALA A 552 -4.87 -0.39 -20.85
C ALA A 552 -4.03 0.92 -20.87
N PRO A 553 -3.52 1.40 -19.74
CA PRO A 553 -2.80 2.67 -19.68
C PRO A 553 -1.50 2.61 -20.49
N VAL A 554 -1.11 3.75 -21.07
CA VAL A 554 0.21 3.91 -21.71
C VAL A 554 1.24 4.18 -20.61
N TYR A 555 2.31 3.40 -20.58
CA TYR A 555 3.34 3.44 -19.53
C TYR A 555 4.77 3.59 -20.10
N GLU A 556 4.91 3.86 -21.39
CA GLU A 556 6.22 4.08 -22.03
C GLU A 556 6.41 5.54 -22.42
N GLN A 557 7.63 6.04 -22.22
CA GLN A 557 7.98 7.40 -22.61
C GLN A 557 7.89 7.61 -24.11
N ASN A 558 7.39 8.77 -24.52
CA ASN A 558 7.19 9.16 -25.92
C ASN A 558 6.21 8.29 -26.73
N ALA A 559 5.55 7.31 -26.11
CA ALA A 559 4.55 6.52 -26.80
C ALA A 559 3.28 7.34 -27.05
N THR A 560 2.77 7.24 -28.27
CA THR A 560 1.49 7.86 -28.72
C THR A 560 0.36 6.84 -28.83
N GLY A 561 0.54 5.67 -28.26
CA GLY A 561 -0.37 4.55 -28.25
C GLY A 561 0.33 3.27 -27.81
N ARG A 562 -0.38 2.15 -27.84
CA ARG A 562 0.15 0.84 -27.50
C ARG A 562 -0.66 -0.30 -28.11
N HIS A 563 -0.09 -1.49 -28.15
CA HIS A 563 -0.85 -2.70 -28.41
C HIS A 563 -1.73 -3.06 -27.21
N VAL A 564 -2.97 -3.41 -27.47
CA VAL A 564 -3.99 -3.84 -26.49
C VAL A 564 -4.57 -5.16 -26.96
N TYR A 565 -4.62 -6.15 -26.07
CA TYR A 565 -5.28 -7.43 -26.30
C TYR A 565 -6.75 -7.35 -25.84
N LEU A 566 -7.66 -7.68 -26.72
CA LEU A 566 -9.10 -7.76 -26.43
C LEU A 566 -9.54 -9.24 -26.47
N PRO A 567 -9.87 -9.86 -25.34
CA PRO A 567 -10.31 -11.26 -25.29
C PRO A 567 -11.66 -11.49 -25.98
N GLU A 568 -12.47 -10.45 -26.12
CA GLU A 568 -13.77 -10.44 -26.79
C GLU A 568 -13.96 -9.13 -27.55
N GLU A 569 -15.00 -9.02 -28.38
CA GLU A 569 -15.40 -7.74 -28.98
C GLU A 569 -15.81 -6.77 -27.86
N MET A 570 -15.22 -5.56 -27.88
CA MET A 570 -15.46 -4.50 -26.88
C MET A 570 -15.72 -3.16 -27.56
N LYS A 571 -16.44 -2.28 -26.86
CA LYS A 571 -16.60 -0.90 -27.30
C LYS A 571 -15.46 -0.04 -26.72
N LEU A 572 -14.59 0.48 -27.60
CA LEU A 572 -13.65 1.52 -27.25
C LEU A 572 -14.41 2.82 -26.97
N ILE A 573 -14.12 3.44 -25.84
CA ILE A 573 -14.54 4.78 -25.46
C ILE A 573 -13.28 5.59 -25.24
N ARG A 574 -13.04 6.59 -26.10
CA ARG A 574 -11.89 7.48 -25.99
C ARG A 574 -12.31 8.79 -25.38
N PHE A 575 -11.68 9.14 -24.30
CA PHE A 575 -11.80 10.45 -23.67
C PHE A 575 -10.59 11.32 -24.03
N LYS A 576 -10.84 12.60 -24.29
CA LYS A 576 -9.83 13.64 -24.31
C LYS A 576 -10.13 14.61 -23.16
N GLY A 577 -9.24 14.61 -22.14
CA GLY A 577 -9.63 15.15 -20.85
C GLY A 577 -10.86 14.43 -20.33
N SER A 578 -11.94 15.16 -20.02
CA SER A 578 -13.22 14.62 -19.55
C SER A 578 -14.25 14.35 -20.66
N GLU A 579 -14.01 14.79 -21.90
CA GLU A 579 -14.94 14.69 -23.01
C GLU A 579 -14.75 13.42 -23.83
N ILE A 580 -15.86 12.77 -24.23
CA ILE A 580 -15.84 11.65 -25.16
C ILE A 580 -15.63 12.17 -26.57
N ILE A 581 -14.58 11.71 -27.24
CA ILE A 581 -14.27 12.11 -28.62
C ILE A 581 -14.46 10.98 -29.62
N GLU A 582 -14.57 9.73 -29.15
CA GLU A 582 -14.74 8.59 -30.03
C GLU A 582 -15.42 7.43 -29.30
N GLU A 583 -16.31 6.74 -29.98
CA GLU A 583 -16.86 5.43 -29.61
C GLU A 583 -16.77 4.50 -30.82
N GLU A 584 -16.09 3.35 -30.69
CA GLU A 584 -15.86 2.41 -31.77
C GLU A 584 -15.99 0.96 -31.28
N LEU A 585 -16.54 0.08 -32.11
CA LEU A 585 -16.54 -1.36 -31.84
C LEU A 585 -15.22 -1.97 -32.32
N MET A 586 -14.48 -2.57 -31.39
CA MET A 586 -13.19 -3.19 -31.63
C MET A 586 -13.32 -4.71 -31.58
N GLY A 587 -12.86 -5.39 -32.61
CA GLY A 587 -12.83 -6.84 -32.66
C GLY A 587 -11.84 -7.47 -31.65
N ALA A 588 -12.13 -8.71 -31.25
CA ALA A 588 -11.23 -9.50 -30.42
C ALA A 588 -9.83 -9.67 -31.06
N GLY A 589 -8.79 -9.82 -30.24
CA GLY A 589 -7.39 -9.99 -30.66
C GLY A 589 -6.53 -8.78 -30.34
N HIS A 590 -5.33 -8.73 -30.95
CA HIS A 590 -4.36 -7.66 -30.75
C HIS A 590 -4.68 -6.45 -31.62
N ASN A 591 -4.90 -5.30 -31.00
CA ASN A 591 -5.22 -4.04 -31.65
C ASN A 591 -4.17 -2.98 -31.26
N TYR A 592 -3.75 -2.13 -32.19
CA TYR A 592 -2.95 -0.94 -31.84
C TYR A 592 -3.88 0.24 -31.58
N ILE A 593 -3.78 0.80 -30.38
CA ILE A 593 -4.64 1.90 -29.93
C ILE A 593 -3.81 3.17 -29.80
N HIS A 594 -4.12 4.16 -30.61
CA HIS A 594 -3.56 5.50 -30.42
C HIS A 594 -4.12 6.12 -29.14
N CYS A 595 -3.28 6.81 -28.36
CA CYS A 595 -3.67 7.46 -27.12
C CYS A 595 -2.69 8.59 -26.81
N ASN A 596 -3.10 9.83 -26.99
CA ASN A 596 -2.30 11.02 -26.69
C ASN A 596 -2.18 11.25 -25.17
N LEU A 597 -1.32 12.19 -24.73
CA LEU A 597 -1.03 12.44 -23.30
C LEU A 597 -2.26 12.88 -22.50
N ASP A 598 -3.23 13.51 -23.14
CA ASP A 598 -4.49 13.99 -22.55
C ASP A 598 -5.69 13.07 -22.86
N GLU A 599 -5.40 11.86 -23.34
CA GLU A 599 -6.43 10.88 -23.68
C GLU A 599 -6.38 9.66 -22.75
N ILE A 600 -7.56 9.10 -22.50
CA ILE A 600 -7.76 7.82 -21.83
C ILE A 600 -8.68 6.96 -22.70
N CYS A 601 -8.28 5.71 -22.92
CA CYS A 601 -9.05 4.71 -23.64
C CYS A 601 -9.61 3.67 -22.65
N ILE A 602 -10.93 3.53 -22.61
CA ILE A 602 -11.66 2.52 -21.83
C ILE A 602 -12.32 1.56 -22.82
N PHE A 603 -12.33 0.27 -22.49
CA PHE A 603 -12.98 -0.77 -23.29
C PHE A 603 -14.16 -1.32 -22.52
N LEU A 604 -15.38 -0.99 -22.99
CA LEU A 604 -16.62 -1.45 -22.36
C LEU A 604 -17.02 -2.82 -22.92
N ARG A 605 -17.28 -3.74 -22.04
CA ARG A 605 -17.69 -5.10 -22.37
C ARG A 605 -19.14 -5.15 -22.86
N LYS A 606 -19.45 -6.16 -23.69
CA LYS A 606 -20.80 -6.39 -24.24
C LYS A 606 -21.85 -6.60 -23.15
N ASN A 607 -23.05 -6.05 -23.37
CA ASN A 607 -24.17 -6.06 -22.41
C ASN A 607 -23.85 -5.36 -21.08
N LYS A 608 -22.90 -4.44 -21.07
CA LYS A 608 -22.53 -3.62 -19.92
C LYS A 608 -22.81 -2.15 -20.20
N LYS A 609 -22.81 -1.38 -19.11
CA LYS A 609 -22.98 0.07 -19.18
C LYS A 609 -22.04 0.79 -18.22
N LEU A 610 -21.61 1.95 -18.63
CA LEU A 610 -20.75 2.84 -17.86
C LEU A 610 -21.54 4.10 -17.47
N PRO A 611 -21.90 4.28 -16.20
CA PRO A 611 -22.46 5.52 -15.70
C PRO A 611 -21.42 6.61 -15.61
N LEU A 612 -21.77 7.81 -16.06
CA LEU A 612 -20.94 9.00 -15.97
C LEU A 612 -21.71 10.12 -15.30
N ALA A 613 -21.12 10.72 -14.26
CA ALA A 613 -21.63 11.95 -13.67
C ALA A 613 -21.23 13.19 -14.51
N LYS A 614 -21.74 14.35 -14.14
CA LYS A 614 -21.22 15.64 -14.58
C LYS A 614 -19.92 15.97 -13.83
N GLU A 615 -19.12 16.87 -14.41
CA GLU A 615 -17.94 17.40 -13.73
C GLU A 615 -18.31 18.08 -12.41
N ALA A 616 -17.42 17.98 -11.44
CA ALA A 616 -17.58 18.61 -10.13
C ALA A 616 -16.24 19.16 -9.62
N ALA A 617 -16.28 20.22 -8.83
CA ALA A 617 -15.10 20.83 -8.22
C ALA A 617 -14.59 20.06 -7.00
N SER A 618 -15.45 19.25 -6.38
CA SER A 618 -15.17 18.37 -5.27
C SER A 618 -16.11 17.17 -5.27
N ILE A 619 -15.79 16.14 -4.52
CA ILE A 619 -16.65 14.96 -4.39
C ILE A 619 -17.98 15.29 -3.66
N GLU A 620 -18.01 16.33 -2.83
CA GLU A 620 -19.21 16.80 -2.16
C GLU A 620 -20.19 17.51 -3.11
N ASP A 621 -19.67 18.07 -4.22
CA ASP A 621 -20.49 18.71 -5.27
C ASP A 621 -21.00 17.72 -6.32
N LEU A 622 -20.51 16.49 -6.28
CA LEU A 622 -20.82 15.49 -7.30
C LEU A 622 -22.30 15.05 -7.18
N ASP A 623 -23.05 15.20 -8.27
CA ASP A 623 -24.40 14.63 -8.35
C ASP A 623 -24.32 13.14 -8.71
N TRP A 624 -24.55 12.31 -7.71
CA TRP A 624 -24.52 10.84 -7.81
C TRP A 624 -25.75 10.23 -8.48
N LYS A 625 -26.76 11.05 -8.83
CA LYS A 625 -28.06 10.59 -9.35
C LYS A 625 -28.31 11.01 -10.79
N ASP A 626 -27.84 12.21 -11.18
CA ASP A 626 -27.96 12.72 -12.54
C ASP A 626 -26.83 12.19 -13.42
N LEU A 627 -27.00 10.93 -13.87
CA LEU A 627 -25.99 10.18 -14.59
C LEU A 627 -26.36 10.01 -16.07
N THR A 628 -25.39 10.11 -16.93
CA THR A 628 -25.47 9.65 -18.32
C THR A 628 -24.89 8.24 -18.43
N TYR A 629 -25.37 7.44 -19.37
CA TYR A 629 -24.91 6.05 -19.53
C TYR A 629 -24.38 5.82 -20.94
N ILE A 630 -23.20 5.21 -21.02
CA ILE A 630 -22.73 4.60 -22.27
C ILE A 630 -23.06 3.12 -22.19
N GLU A 631 -23.71 2.59 -23.21
CA GLU A 631 -24.17 1.19 -23.26
C GLU A 631 -23.51 0.45 -24.43
N TYR A 632 -23.28 -0.85 -24.23
CA TYR A 632 -22.85 -1.75 -25.28
C TYR A 632 -23.44 -3.13 -25.10
#